data_e9cbd9a03f79b8c82306f60dce13a4c8
#
_entry.id   e9cbd9a03f79b8c82306f60dce13a4c8
#
_cell.length_a   1.000
_cell.length_b   1.000
_cell.length_c   1.000
_cell.angle_alpha   90.00
_cell.angle_beta   90.00
_cell.angle_gamma   90.00
#
_symmetry.space_group_name_H-M   'P 1'
#
loop_
_entity.id
_entity.type
_entity.pdbx_description
1 polymer ?
#
loop_
_entity_poly.entity_id
_entity_poly.type
_entity_poly.pdbx_seq_one_letter_code
_entity_poly.pdbx_strand_id
1 'polypeptide(L)'
;LFAVNDKGEEAGATVTGRQGEFFLLEFDEPVLAVLDAFGKVPLPPYIEREAKAEDAGRYQTVYAKCPGAVAAPTAGLHFTKELLAELKDKGVDEAFVTLHVGAGTFQPVREENLEEHTMHSEWLTVSEETAEKVNCAKREGRRVIAVGSTSLRALESAAVAPGVIRAGAMDTKLFIAPGYKFNVIDVMITNFHLPKSTLVML
;
A
#
# COMPACT_ATOMS: atom_id res chain seq x y z
N LEU A 1 19.32 1.49 21.31
CA LEU A 1 19.62 1.99 19.97
C LEU A 1 19.51 3.51 19.98
N PHE A 2 20.41 4.18 19.27
CA PHE A 2 20.39 5.63 19.14
C PHE A 2 20.45 6.01 17.67
N ALA A 3 19.69 7.03 17.29
CA ALA A 3 19.80 7.72 16.01
C ALA A 3 20.20 9.18 16.25
N VAL A 4 21.01 9.74 15.36
CA VAL A 4 21.41 11.15 15.40
C VAL A 4 21.02 11.75 14.05
N ASN A 5 20.32 12.87 14.08
CA ASN A 5 19.95 13.60 12.85
C ASN A 5 21.03 14.63 12.44
N ASP A 6 20.83 15.26 11.29
CA ASP A 6 21.78 16.25 10.75
C ASP A 6 21.93 17.52 11.62
N LYS A 7 21.03 17.71 12.61
CA LYS A 7 21.09 18.81 13.58
C LYS A 7 21.83 18.43 14.86
N GLY A 8 22.28 17.17 14.98
CA GLY A 8 22.92 16.63 16.18
C GLY A 8 21.95 16.29 17.32
N GLU A 9 20.65 16.22 17.03
CA GLU A 9 19.65 15.75 17.99
C GLU A 9 19.69 14.22 18.05
N GLU A 10 19.40 13.65 19.22
CA GLU A 10 19.44 12.21 19.48
C GLU A 10 18.04 11.66 19.77
N ALA A 11 17.72 10.48 19.24
CA ALA A 11 16.54 9.72 19.60
C ALA A 11 16.93 8.31 20.05
N GLY A 12 16.31 7.87 21.14
CA GLY A 12 16.51 6.55 21.73
C GLY A 12 15.40 5.57 21.40
N ALA A 13 15.77 4.29 21.33
CA ALA A 13 14.81 3.19 21.29
C ALA A 13 15.35 1.95 21.98
N THR A 14 14.50 1.25 22.69
CA THR A 14 14.82 -0.01 23.36
C THR A 14 14.26 -1.18 22.58
N VAL A 15 15.06 -2.24 22.37
CA VAL A 15 14.60 -3.51 21.80
C VAL A 15 13.84 -4.25 22.89
N THR A 16 12.52 -4.37 22.77
CA THR A 16 11.66 -5.02 23.77
C THR A 16 11.34 -6.47 23.43
N GLY A 17 11.59 -6.90 22.18
CA GLY A 17 11.31 -8.26 21.79
C GLY A 17 11.57 -8.53 20.30
N ARG A 18 11.07 -9.68 19.84
CA ARG A 18 11.17 -10.13 18.45
C ARG A 18 9.88 -10.81 18.01
N GLN A 19 9.43 -10.52 16.79
CA GLN A 19 8.31 -11.18 16.16
C GLN A 19 8.73 -11.66 14.76
N GLY A 20 8.98 -12.97 14.63
CA GLY A 20 9.55 -13.52 13.41
C GLY A 20 10.92 -12.91 13.08
N GLU A 21 11.06 -12.30 11.93
CA GLU A 21 12.28 -11.62 11.48
C GLU A 21 12.39 -10.16 12.01
N PHE A 22 11.33 -9.62 12.60
CA PHE A 22 11.26 -8.23 13.04
C PHE A 22 11.62 -8.07 14.51
N PHE A 23 12.36 -7.01 14.83
CA PHE A 23 12.57 -6.55 16.20
C PHE A 23 11.44 -5.62 16.62
N LEU A 24 10.97 -5.77 17.85
CA LEU A 24 10.04 -4.84 18.48
C LEU A 24 10.86 -3.75 19.16
N LEU A 25 10.57 -2.50 18.81
CA LEU A 25 11.25 -1.33 19.35
C LEU A 25 10.25 -0.47 20.11
N GLU A 26 10.62 -0.06 21.30
CA GLU A 26 9.94 0.96 22.09
C GLU A 26 10.76 2.24 22.02
N PHE A 27 10.16 3.31 21.55
CA PHE A 27 10.80 4.61 21.42
C PHE A 27 10.49 5.47 22.65
N ASP A 28 11.43 6.32 23.04
CA ASP A 28 11.27 7.25 24.17
C ASP A 28 10.25 8.35 23.85
N GLU A 29 10.00 8.59 22.56
CA GLU A 29 9.06 9.58 22.04
C GLU A 29 8.05 8.93 21.06
N PRO A 30 6.95 9.64 20.71
CA PRO A 30 5.99 9.13 19.74
C PRO A 30 6.68 8.76 18.41
N VAL A 31 6.49 7.52 17.96
CA VAL A 31 7.21 6.94 16.81
C VAL A 31 7.14 7.79 15.55
N LEU A 32 5.99 8.42 15.26
CA LEU A 32 5.84 9.27 14.07
C LEU A 32 6.69 10.53 14.18
N ALA A 33 6.83 11.12 15.37
CA ALA A 33 7.70 12.28 15.59
C ALA A 33 9.18 11.91 15.40
N VAL A 34 9.58 10.73 15.88
CA VAL A 34 10.94 10.21 15.66
C VAL A 34 11.19 9.96 14.17
N LEU A 35 10.24 9.34 13.47
CA LEU A 35 10.37 9.08 12.02
C LEU A 35 10.42 10.37 11.21
N ASP A 36 9.68 11.41 11.59
CA ASP A 36 9.71 12.70 10.90
C ASP A 36 11.04 13.44 11.12
N ALA A 37 11.63 13.34 12.30
CA ALA A 37 12.87 14.03 12.65
C ALA A 37 14.14 13.29 12.21
N PHE A 38 14.13 11.95 12.24
CA PHE A 38 15.31 11.10 12.04
C PHE A 38 15.16 10.13 10.86
N GLY A 39 13.94 9.89 10.38
CA GLY A 39 13.66 8.94 9.34
C GLY A 39 14.13 9.40 7.96
N LYS A 40 14.40 8.43 7.09
CA LYS A 40 14.62 8.65 5.66
C LYS A 40 13.53 7.95 4.87
N VAL A 41 13.18 8.52 3.72
CA VAL A 41 12.22 7.88 2.81
C VAL A 41 12.76 6.51 2.39
N PRO A 42 12.03 5.41 2.64
CA PRO A 42 12.47 4.07 2.28
C PRO A 42 12.26 3.83 0.78
N LEU A 43 13.16 4.35 -0.06
CA LEU A 43 13.09 4.13 -1.49
C LEU A 43 13.20 2.64 -1.81
N PRO A 44 12.48 2.13 -2.83
CA PRO A 44 12.59 0.75 -3.27
C PRO A 44 14.03 0.39 -3.64
N PRO A 45 14.48 -0.85 -3.39
CA PRO A 45 15.89 -1.25 -3.62
C PRO A 45 16.39 -1.10 -5.06
N TYR A 46 15.48 -1.06 -6.04
CA TYR A 46 15.84 -0.84 -7.44
C TYR A 46 16.17 0.64 -7.76
N ILE A 47 15.93 1.55 -6.82
CA ILE A 47 16.42 2.94 -6.91
C ILE A 47 17.76 2.99 -6.20
N GLU A 48 18.84 2.72 -6.96
CA GLU A 48 20.21 2.57 -6.45
C GLU A 48 20.84 3.93 -6.11
N ARG A 49 20.21 4.69 -5.22
CA ARG A 49 20.74 5.94 -4.65
C ARG A 49 20.15 6.22 -3.28
N GLU A 50 20.79 7.05 -2.50
CA GLU A 50 20.21 7.56 -1.27
C GLU A 50 18.99 8.45 -1.51
N ALA A 51 18.06 8.44 -0.55
CA ALA A 51 16.90 9.31 -0.56
C ALA A 51 17.36 10.78 -0.41
N LYS A 52 16.74 11.67 -1.19
CA LYS A 52 16.92 13.12 -1.12
C LYS A 52 15.69 13.77 -0.50
N ALA A 53 15.81 15.02 -0.07
CA ALA A 53 14.71 15.77 0.50
C ALA A 53 13.46 15.85 -0.42
N GLU A 54 13.68 15.93 -1.74
CA GLU A 54 12.60 15.94 -2.73
C GLU A 54 11.79 14.64 -2.80
N ASP A 55 12.40 13.51 -2.40
CA ASP A 55 11.75 12.20 -2.45
C ASP A 55 10.61 12.10 -1.44
N ALA A 56 10.64 12.84 -0.35
CA ALA A 56 9.55 12.89 0.62
C ALA A 56 8.21 13.30 -0.03
N GLY A 57 8.27 14.25 -0.97
CA GLY A 57 7.08 14.65 -1.73
C GLY A 57 6.84 13.83 -3.00
N ARG A 58 7.90 13.33 -3.64
CA ARG A 58 7.79 12.62 -4.92
C ARG A 58 7.47 11.13 -4.78
N TYR A 59 7.88 10.51 -3.67
CA TYR A 59 7.58 9.11 -3.37
C TYR A 59 6.37 9.01 -2.45
N GLN A 60 5.33 9.81 -2.75
CA GLN A 60 4.02 9.74 -2.09
C GLN A 60 2.94 10.22 -3.04
N THR A 61 1.73 9.64 -2.93
CA THR A 61 0.58 10.05 -3.74
C THR A 61 0.00 11.37 -3.25
N VAL A 62 -0.58 12.16 -4.15
CA VAL A 62 -1.23 13.45 -3.82
C VAL A 62 -2.48 13.30 -2.94
N TYR A 63 -2.97 12.08 -2.75
CA TYR A 63 -4.14 11.75 -1.95
C TYR A 63 -3.83 10.92 -0.69
N ALA A 64 -2.57 10.74 -0.33
CA ALA A 64 -2.19 10.04 0.91
C ALA A 64 -2.73 10.77 2.15
N LYS A 65 -3.33 10.00 3.08
CA LYS A 65 -3.92 10.56 4.31
C LYS A 65 -3.47 9.84 5.58
N CYS A 66 -3.28 8.53 5.52
CA CYS A 66 -3.05 7.69 6.69
C CYS A 66 -1.59 7.20 6.68
N PRO A 67 -0.71 7.70 7.57
CA PRO A 67 0.65 7.21 7.68
C PRO A 67 0.67 5.77 8.22
N GLY A 68 1.71 4.98 7.88
CA GLY A 68 1.88 3.61 8.40
C GLY A 68 2.38 2.60 7.37
N ALA A 69 2.45 2.94 6.09
CA ALA A 69 3.02 2.07 5.05
C ALA A 69 4.50 2.37 4.84
N VAL A 70 5.29 1.33 4.57
CA VAL A 70 6.72 1.48 4.20
C VAL A 70 6.93 1.72 2.71
N ALA A 71 5.91 1.49 1.88
CA ALA A 71 5.99 1.69 0.43
C ALA A 71 4.80 2.51 -0.08
N ALA A 72 5.07 3.45 -0.98
CA ALA A 72 4.03 4.18 -1.69
C ALA A 72 3.41 3.31 -2.80
N PRO A 73 2.11 3.46 -3.09
CA PRO A 73 1.46 2.78 -4.23
C PRO A 73 1.91 3.44 -5.54
N THR A 74 2.97 2.88 -6.16
CA THR A 74 3.69 3.53 -7.26
C THR A 74 2.83 3.83 -8.50
N ALA A 75 1.80 3.05 -8.78
CA ALA A 75 0.83 3.38 -9.84
C ALA A 75 0.09 4.70 -9.56
N GLY A 76 -0.17 5.01 -8.29
CA GLY A 76 -0.81 6.24 -7.86
C GLY A 76 0.05 7.49 -8.00
N LEU A 77 1.39 7.34 -8.10
CA LEU A 77 2.30 8.47 -8.26
C LEU A 77 2.14 9.19 -9.61
N HIS A 78 1.52 8.54 -10.59
CA HIS A 78 1.20 9.14 -11.88
C HIS A 78 -0.03 10.05 -11.86
N PHE A 79 -0.81 10.03 -10.77
CA PHE A 79 -2.00 10.85 -10.61
C PHE A 79 -1.64 12.18 -9.95
N THR A 80 -1.91 13.27 -10.66
CA THR A 80 -1.81 14.63 -10.12
C THR A 80 -3.18 15.14 -9.67
N LYS A 81 -3.20 16.23 -8.91
CA LYS A 81 -4.47 16.87 -8.49
C LYS A 81 -5.27 17.35 -9.70
N GLU A 82 -4.58 17.82 -10.74
CA GLU A 82 -5.19 18.29 -11.99
C GLU A 82 -5.83 17.12 -12.74
N LEU A 83 -5.13 15.97 -12.86
CA LEU A 83 -5.69 14.78 -13.49
C LEU A 83 -6.92 14.25 -12.74
N LEU A 84 -6.89 14.24 -11.41
CA LEU A 84 -8.05 13.85 -10.61
C LEU A 84 -9.23 14.80 -10.84
N ALA A 85 -8.99 16.13 -10.92
CA ALA A 85 -10.03 17.11 -11.24
C ALA A 85 -10.62 16.87 -12.65
N GLU A 86 -9.77 16.63 -13.66
CA GLU A 86 -10.25 16.34 -15.01
C GLU A 86 -11.09 15.05 -15.09
N LEU A 87 -10.72 14.01 -14.35
CA LEU A 87 -11.50 12.77 -14.26
C LEU A 87 -12.86 13.01 -13.65
N LYS A 88 -12.91 13.79 -12.58
CA LYS A 88 -14.17 14.19 -11.94
C LYS A 88 -15.08 14.99 -12.90
N ASP A 89 -14.51 15.94 -13.64
CA ASP A 89 -15.25 16.74 -14.64
C ASP A 89 -15.80 15.88 -15.79
N LYS A 90 -15.15 14.74 -16.07
CA LYS A 90 -15.62 13.73 -17.02
C LYS A 90 -16.66 12.76 -16.43
N GLY A 91 -17.06 12.95 -15.17
CA GLY A 91 -18.02 12.09 -14.50
C GLY A 91 -17.46 10.76 -14.00
N VAL A 92 -16.13 10.67 -13.80
CA VAL A 92 -15.51 9.51 -13.16
C VAL A 92 -15.56 9.69 -11.64
N ASP A 93 -16.22 8.77 -10.97
CA ASP A 93 -16.25 8.74 -9.51
C ASP A 93 -14.92 8.22 -8.95
N GLU A 94 -14.45 8.82 -7.87
CA GLU A 94 -13.27 8.38 -7.14
C GLU A 94 -13.63 7.87 -5.74
N ALA A 95 -12.92 6.81 -5.34
CA ALA A 95 -13.02 6.20 -4.02
C ALA A 95 -11.63 5.80 -3.53
N PHE A 96 -11.42 5.82 -2.22
CA PHE A 96 -10.11 5.60 -1.62
C PHE A 96 -10.16 4.44 -0.63
N VAL A 97 -9.11 3.65 -0.64
CA VAL A 97 -8.85 2.60 0.34
C VAL A 97 -7.54 2.87 1.04
N THR A 98 -7.39 2.39 2.27
CA THR A 98 -6.11 2.40 2.98
C THR A 98 -5.61 0.96 3.09
N LEU A 99 -4.36 0.72 2.71
CA LEU A 99 -3.66 -0.52 2.99
C LEU A 99 -2.25 -0.16 3.43
N HIS A 100 -1.84 -0.69 4.57
CA HIS A 100 -0.50 -0.49 5.09
C HIS A 100 0.41 -1.59 4.56
N VAL A 101 1.14 -1.25 3.51
CA VAL A 101 2.14 -2.13 2.90
C VAL A 101 3.25 -2.38 3.89
N GLY A 102 3.47 -3.64 4.25
CA GLY A 102 4.50 -4.05 5.19
C GLY A 102 5.90 -4.19 4.55
N ALA A 103 6.92 -4.32 5.38
CA ALA A 103 8.31 -4.46 4.96
C ALA A 103 8.57 -5.70 4.07
N GLY A 104 7.72 -6.72 4.16
CA GLY A 104 7.81 -7.94 3.34
C GLY A 104 7.61 -7.71 1.84
N THR A 105 7.02 -6.58 1.42
CA THR A 105 6.80 -6.25 0.01
C THR A 105 8.09 -6.13 -0.81
N PHE A 106 9.21 -5.78 -0.16
CA PHE A 106 10.51 -5.67 -0.81
C PHE A 106 11.35 -6.95 -0.72
N GLN A 107 10.83 -7.99 -0.07
CA GLN A 107 11.56 -9.27 0.00
C GLN A 107 11.46 -10.00 -1.34
N PRO A 108 12.57 -10.54 -1.85
CA PRO A 108 12.53 -11.40 -3.03
C PRO A 108 11.77 -12.68 -2.72
N VAL A 109 11.04 -13.20 -3.71
CA VAL A 109 10.46 -14.55 -3.63
C VAL A 109 11.61 -15.54 -3.54
N ARG A 110 11.68 -16.29 -2.46
CA ARG A 110 12.73 -17.27 -2.21
C ARG A 110 12.32 -18.71 -2.56
N GLU A 111 11.01 -18.94 -2.63
CA GLU A 111 10.43 -20.23 -2.95
C GLU A 111 10.35 -20.42 -4.47
N GLU A 112 10.75 -21.61 -4.95
CA GLU A 112 10.57 -22.01 -6.35
C GLU A 112 9.11 -22.35 -6.69
N ASN A 113 8.33 -22.75 -5.69
CA ASN A 113 6.91 -23.06 -5.81
C ASN A 113 6.05 -21.94 -5.25
N LEU A 114 5.19 -21.37 -6.10
CA LEU A 114 4.25 -20.30 -5.73
C LEU A 114 3.26 -20.73 -4.63
N GLU A 115 2.92 -22.01 -4.55
CA GLU A 115 1.99 -22.57 -3.57
C GLU A 115 2.57 -22.57 -2.14
N GLU A 116 3.89 -22.54 -2.00
CA GLU A 116 4.59 -22.51 -0.71
C GLU A 116 4.82 -21.07 -0.21
N HIS A 117 4.60 -20.07 -1.08
CA HIS A 117 4.79 -18.69 -0.72
C HIS A 117 3.71 -18.19 0.24
N THR A 118 4.14 -17.77 1.43
CA THR A 118 3.25 -17.18 2.44
C THR A 118 3.32 -15.66 2.39
N MET A 119 2.23 -15.03 1.96
CA MET A 119 2.13 -13.56 2.02
C MET A 119 2.08 -13.08 3.48
N HIS A 120 2.86 -12.05 3.77
CA HIS A 120 2.74 -11.34 5.04
C HIS A 120 1.35 -10.71 5.15
N SER A 121 0.81 -10.71 6.37
CA SER A 121 -0.47 -10.05 6.64
C SER A 121 -0.30 -8.53 6.54
N GLU A 122 -1.18 -7.89 5.79
CA GLU A 122 -1.24 -6.43 5.65
C GLU A 122 -2.60 -5.93 6.12
N TRP A 123 -2.58 -4.86 6.89
CA TRP A 123 -3.80 -4.25 7.40
C TRP A 123 -4.39 -3.30 6.35
N LEU A 124 -5.70 -3.40 6.16
CA LEU A 124 -6.45 -2.54 5.25
C LEU A 124 -7.74 -2.00 5.86
N THR A 125 -8.21 -0.89 5.33
CA THR A 125 -9.52 -0.32 5.65
C THR A 125 -10.24 0.13 4.38
N VAL A 126 -11.52 -0.23 4.31
CA VAL A 126 -12.49 0.26 3.34
C VAL A 126 -13.56 1.03 4.09
N SER A 127 -13.75 2.31 3.77
CA SER A 127 -14.79 3.13 4.39
C SER A 127 -16.19 2.74 3.88
N GLU A 128 -17.23 3.08 4.64
CA GLU A 128 -18.62 2.89 4.22
C GLU A 128 -18.92 3.65 2.91
N GLU A 129 -18.42 4.87 2.77
CA GLU A 129 -18.54 5.65 1.54
C GLU A 129 -17.93 4.94 0.34
N THR A 130 -16.70 4.40 0.49
CA THR A 130 -16.04 3.64 -0.57
C THR A 130 -16.81 2.37 -0.92
N ALA A 131 -17.27 1.63 0.08
CA ALA A 131 -18.05 0.41 -0.16
C ALA A 131 -19.34 0.71 -0.90
N GLU A 132 -20.08 1.77 -0.51
CA GLU A 132 -21.31 2.14 -1.20
C GLU A 132 -21.06 2.59 -2.64
N LYS A 133 -20.02 3.41 -2.89
CA LYS A 133 -19.66 3.83 -4.26
C LYS A 133 -19.35 2.63 -5.16
N VAL A 134 -18.53 1.69 -4.68
CA VAL A 134 -18.15 0.49 -5.44
C VAL A 134 -19.37 -0.40 -5.68
N ASN A 135 -20.18 -0.66 -4.66
CA ASN A 135 -21.39 -1.49 -4.76
C ASN A 135 -22.41 -0.85 -5.71
N CYS A 136 -22.56 0.48 -5.66
CA CYS A 136 -23.43 1.22 -6.57
C CYS A 136 -22.94 1.07 -8.02
N ALA A 137 -21.65 1.30 -8.27
CA ALA A 137 -21.07 1.15 -9.59
C ALA A 137 -21.31 -0.25 -10.17
N LYS A 138 -21.14 -1.30 -9.35
CA LYS A 138 -21.37 -2.70 -9.79
C LYS A 138 -22.86 -2.95 -10.08
N ARG A 139 -23.79 -2.47 -9.24
CA ARG A 139 -25.24 -2.58 -9.49
C ARG A 139 -25.69 -1.90 -10.79
N GLU A 140 -25.03 -0.80 -11.13
CA GLU A 140 -25.31 -0.01 -12.35
C GLU A 140 -24.56 -0.52 -13.60
N GLY A 141 -23.79 -1.61 -13.49
CA GLY A 141 -22.99 -2.15 -14.57
C GLY A 141 -21.79 -1.27 -14.96
N ARG A 142 -21.41 -0.33 -14.11
CA ARG A 142 -20.21 0.51 -14.30
C ARG A 142 -18.95 -0.27 -13.90
N ARG A 143 -17.83 0.07 -14.53
CA ARG A 143 -16.54 -0.56 -14.25
C ARG A 143 -15.91 -0.02 -12.97
N VAL A 144 -15.32 -0.92 -12.19
CA VAL A 144 -14.46 -0.59 -11.07
C VAL A 144 -13.00 -0.73 -11.50
N ILE A 145 -12.26 0.37 -11.45
CA ILE A 145 -10.88 0.46 -11.89
C ILE A 145 -9.99 0.63 -10.67
N ALA A 146 -9.14 -0.36 -10.40
CA ALA A 146 -8.15 -0.27 -9.33
C ALA A 146 -6.88 0.42 -9.84
N VAL A 147 -6.41 1.41 -9.09
CA VAL A 147 -5.10 2.04 -9.33
C VAL A 147 -4.10 1.44 -8.34
N GLY A 148 -3.24 0.56 -8.86
CA GLY A 148 -2.26 -0.22 -8.12
C GLY A 148 -2.78 -1.54 -7.58
N SER A 149 -1.85 -2.47 -7.43
CA SER A 149 -2.08 -3.78 -6.79
C SER A 149 -2.60 -3.66 -5.36
N THR A 150 -2.17 -2.63 -4.66
CA THR A 150 -2.63 -2.30 -3.31
C THR A 150 -4.15 -2.09 -3.27
N SER A 151 -4.68 -1.25 -4.16
CA SER A 151 -6.13 -1.00 -4.26
C SER A 151 -6.89 -2.24 -4.71
N LEU A 152 -6.35 -2.99 -5.65
CA LEU A 152 -6.94 -4.25 -6.12
C LEU A 152 -7.05 -5.25 -4.96
N ARG A 153 -5.96 -5.49 -4.24
CA ARG A 153 -5.94 -6.43 -3.11
C ARG A 153 -6.89 -6.00 -1.99
N ALA A 154 -6.96 -4.70 -1.70
CA ALA A 154 -7.88 -4.18 -0.69
C ALA A 154 -9.34 -4.45 -1.05
N LEU A 155 -9.75 -4.16 -2.29
CA LEU A 155 -11.13 -4.33 -2.73
C LEU A 155 -11.52 -5.81 -2.90
N GLU A 156 -10.64 -6.64 -3.46
CA GLU A 156 -10.89 -8.09 -3.57
C GLU A 156 -10.92 -8.78 -2.20
N SER A 157 -10.12 -8.33 -1.22
CA SER A 157 -10.17 -8.84 0.16
C SER A 157 -11.47 -8.45 0.88
N ALA A 158 -12.03 -7.29 0.54
CA ALA A 158 -13.29 -6.81 1.10
C ALA A 158 -14.52 -7.43 0.43
N ALA A 159 -14.34 -8.19 -0.67
CA ALA A 159 -15.44 -8.81 -1.40
C ALA A 159 -16.14 -9.88 -0.54
N VAL A 160 -17.46 -9.81 -0.47
CA VAL A 160 -18.32 -10.79 0.23
C VAL A 160 -19.16 -11.62 -0.74
N ALA A 161 -19.33 -11.10 -1.96
CA ALA A 161 -20.00 -11.77 -3.07
C ALA A 161 -19.55 -11.12 -4.39
N PRO A 162 -19.78 -11.73 -5.57
CA PRO A 162 -19.50 -11.09 -6.84
C PRO A 162 -20.18 -9.72 -6.94
N GLY A 163 -19.37 -8.67 -7.16
CA GLY A 163 -19.81 -7.28 -7.25
C GLY A 163 -20.19 -6.61 -5.93
N VAL A 164 -19.93 -7.24 -4.78
CA VAL A 164 -20.31 -6.69 -3.47
C VAL A 164 -19.13 -6.71 -2.51
N ILE A 165 -18.78 -5.56 -1.99
CA ILE A 165 -17.77 -5.41 -0.92
C ILE A 165 -18.41 -4.93 0.38
N ARG A 166 -17.74 -5.22 1.50
CA ARG A 166 -18.09 -4.68 2.81
C ARG A 166 -17.10 -3.61 3.26
N ALA A 167 -17.60 -2.62 4.01
CA ALA A 167 -16.76 -1.71 4.75
C ALA A 167 -16.13 -2.38 5.96
N GLY A 168 -15.07 -1.80 6.49
CA GLY A 168 -14.40 -2.19 7.72
C GLY A 168 -12.89 -2.25 7.60
N ALA A 169 -12.26 -2.47 8.75
CA ALA A 169 -10.85 -2.78 8.85
C ALA A 169 -10.66 -4.30 8.89
N MET A 170 -9.62 -4.79 8.23
CA MET A 170 -9.30 -6.22 8.18
C MET A 170 -7.85 -6.46 7.81
N ASP A 171 -7.36 -7.62 8.14
CA ASP A 171 -6.08 -8.12 7.64
C ASP A 171 -6.27 -8.90 6.35
N THR A 172 -5.32 -8.78 5.43
CA THR A 172 -5.31 -9.54 4.19
C THR A 172 -3.97 -10.28 3.98
N LYS A 173 -4.09 -11.51 3.52
CA LYS A 173 -3.01 -12.32 2.97
C LYS A 173 -3.31 -12.69 1.52
N LEU A 174 -4.21 -11.96 0.87
CA LEU A 174 -4.63 -12.26 -0.48
C LEU A 174 -3.43 -12.29 -1.42
N PHE A 175 -3.24 -13.42 -2.06
CA PHE A 175 -2.27 -13.67 -3.10
C PHE A 175 -3.03 -14.03 -4.38
N ILE A 176 -2.81 -13.27 -5.44
CA ILE A 176 -3.50 -13.46 -6.71
C ILE A 176 -2.57 -14.21 -7.64
N ALA A 177 -2.93 -15.43 -7.94
CA ALA A 177 -2.21 -16.32 -8.86
C ALA A 177 -2.97 -16.47 -10.19
N PRO A 178 -2.31 -16.99 -11.25
CA PRO A 178 -2.98 -17.30 -12.51
C PRO A 178 -4.23 -18.15 -12.30
N GLY A 179 -5.36 -17.73 -12.90
CA GLY A 179 -6.66 -18.39 -12.72
C GLY A 179 -7.54 -17.80 -11.62
N TYR A 180 -7.05 -16.82 -10.86
CA TYR A 180 -7.88 -16.10 -9.89
C TYR A 180 -9.09 -15.44 -10.59
N LYS A 181 -10.26 -15.58 -9.98
CA LYS A 181 -11.50 -14.97 -10.47
C LYS A 181 -11.78 -13.71 -9.66
N PHE A 182 -11.67 -12.57 -10.32
CA PHE A 182 -11.96 -11.27 -9.68
C PHE A 182 -13.46 -11.16 -9.39
N ASN A 183 -13.78 -10.70 -8.19
CA ASN A 183 -15.14 -10.49 -7.72
C ASN A 183 -15.63 -9.07 -8.01
N VAL A 184 -14.74 -8.10 -7.96
CA VAL A 184 -15.10 -6.68 -7.93
C VAL A 184 -14.41 -5.91 -9.04
N ILE A 185 -13.12 -6.15 -9.26
CA ILE A 185 -12.29 -5.35 -10.13
C ILE A 185 -12.48 -5.74 -11.60
N ASP A 186 -12.73 -4.75 -12.44
CA ASP A 186 -12.88 -4.92 -13.89
C ASP A 186 -11.60 -4.53 -14.64
N VAL A 187 -10.87 -3.54 -14.13
CA VAL A 187 -9.64 -3.00 -14.75
C VAL A 187 -8.63 -2.66 -13.69
N MET A 188 -7.36 -2.90 -13.95
CA MET A 188 -6.26 -2.45 -13.12
C MET A 188 -5.32 -1.54 -13.91
N ILE A 189 -4.99 -0.40 -13.32
CA ILE A 189 -3.88 0.44 -13.74
C ILE A 189 -2.72 0.12 -12.80
N THR A 190 -1.60 -0.32 -13.34
CA THR A 190 -0.43 -0.68 -12.56
C THR A 190 0.84 -0.06 -13.11
N ASN A 191 1.94 -0.19 -12.39
CA ASN A 191 3.25 0.25 -12.81
C ASN A 191 4.07 -0.93 -13.33
N PHE A 192 5.26 -0.66 -13.88
CA PHE A 192 6.25 -1.70 -14.17
C PHE A 192 6.87 -2.20 -12.87
N HIS A 193 7.07 -3.51 -12.80
CA HIS A 193 7.64 -4.16 -11.63
C HIS A 193 8.88 -4.97 -12.00
N LEU A 194 9.77 -5.16 -11.02
CA LEU A 194 10.93 -6.01 -11.21
C LEU A 194 10.51 -7.46 -11.46
N PRO A 195 11.18 -8.16 -12.39
CA PRO A 195 10.95 -9.58 -12.58
C PRO A 195 11.29 -10.36 -11.31
N LYS A 196 10.64 -11.50 -11.09
CA LYS A 196 10.81 -12.38 -9.92
C LYS A 196 10.54 -11.71 -8.57
N SER A 197 9.67 -10.69 -8.53
CA SER A 197 9.17 -10.10 -7.30
C SER A 197 7.71 -10.48 -7.06
N THR A 198 7.27 -10.44 -5.80
CA THR A 198 5.85 -10.66 -5.42
C THR A 198 4.89 -9.68 -6.09
N LEU A 199 5.40 -8.55 -6.58
CA LEU A 199 4.63 -7.52 -7.28
C LEU A 199 4.24 -7.91 -8.72
N VAL A 200 4.90 -8.89 -9.31
CA VAL A 200 4.56 -9.43 -10.65
C VAL A 200 3.51 -10.52 -10.56
N MET A 201 3.32 -11.07 -9.38
CA MET A 201 2.40 -12.17 -9.09
C MET A 201 1.13 -11.61 -8.44
N LEU A 202 0.48 -10.74 -9.16
CA LEU A 202 -0.87 -10.30 -8.85
C LEU A 202 -1.86 -11.35 -9.28
#